data_85ee854bdff651881e6d91640418c9b1
#
_entry.id   85ee854bdff651881e6d91640418c9b1
#
_cell.length_a   1.000
_cell.length_b   1.000
_cell.length_c   1.000
_cell.angle_alpha   90.00
_cell.angle_beta   90.00
_cell.angle_gamma   90.00
#
_symmetry.space_group_name_H-M   'P 1'
#
loop_
_entity.id
_entity.type
_entity.pdbx_description
1 polymer ?
#
loop_
_entity_poly.entity_id
_entity_poly.type
_entity_poly.pdbx_seq_one_letter_code
_entity_poly.pdbx_strand_id
1 'polypeptide(L)'
;MIDFKKYTQFVDAVTSEESKYGGHFQDRLRDLNSKEFKTHRALTAALGLCAESGEFTEIIKKIVFQGKPVNQENLFHLKRELGDIMW
;
A
#
# COMPACT_ATOMS: atom_id res chain seq x y z
N MET A 1 -19.38 -13.64 -20.67
CA MET A 1 -18.38 -14.43 -19.90
C MET A 1 -17.02 -13.77 -20.02
N ILE A 2 -16.26 -13.72 -18.93
CA ILE A 2 -14.92 -13.14 -18.91
C ILE A 2 -13.96 -14.10 -19.62
N ASP A 3 -13.21 -13.56 -20.58
CA ASP A 3 -12.13 -14.32 -21.24
C ASP A 3 -10.84 -14.12 -20.44
N PHE A 4 -10.55 -15.03 -19.53
CA PHE A 4 -9.39 -14.96 -18.66
C PHE A 4 -8.06 -15.01 -19.42
N LYS A 5 -8.04 -15.68 -20.58
CA LYS A 5 -6.82 -15.74 -21.40
C LYS A 5 -6.47 -14.37 -21.97
N LYS A 6 -7.46 -13.68 -22.54
CA LYS A 6 -7.27 -12.31 -23.04
C LYS A 6 -6.93 -11.34 -21.93
N TYR A 7 -7.59 -11.48 -20.77
CA TYR A 7 -7.29 -10.65 -19.62
C TYR A 7 -5.85 -10.84 -19.15
N THR A 8 -5.40 -12.08 -19.05
CA THR A 8 -4.01 -12.39 -18.67
C THR A 8 -3.01 -11.80 -19.65
N GLN A 9 -3.28 -11.91 -20.95
CA GLN A 9 -2.44 -11.32 -21.99
C GLN A 9 -2.38 -9.80 -21.87
N PHE A 10 -3.50 -9.16 -21.60
CA PHE A 10 -3.56 -7.73 -21.39
C PHE A 10 -2.73 -7.31 -20.15
N VAL A 11 -2.92 -7.98 -19.02
CA VAL A 11 -2.17 -7.70 -17.79
C VAL A 11 -0.67 -7.86 -18.04
N ASP A 12 -0.27 -8.93 -18.72
CA ASP A 12 1.14 -9.16 -19.05
C ASP A 12 1.72 -8.04 -19.93
N ALA A 13 0.93 -7.59 -20.92
CA ALA A 13 1.36 -6.55 -21.86
C ALA A 13 1.58 -5.20 -21.19
N VAL A 14 0.81 -4.89 -20.13
CA VAL A 14 0.91 -3.59 -19.41
C VAL A 14 1.75 -3.68 -18.14
N THR A 15 2.29 -4.86 -17.81
CA THR A 15 3.12 -5.06 -16.63
C THR A 15 4.58 -4.81 -16.99
N SER A 16 5.31 -4.09 -16.14
CA SER A 16 6.72 -3.79 -16.36
C SER A 16 7.59 -5.06 -16.27
N GLU A 17 8.74 -5.01 -16.92
CA GLU A 17 9.71 -6.12 -16.87
C GLU A 17 10.15 -6.42 -15.45
N GLU A 18 10.33 -5.38 -14.61
CA GLU A 18 10.72 -5.50 -13.21
C GLU A 18 9.67 -6.26 -12.39
N SER A 19 8.40 -6.16 -12.76
CA SER A 19 7.31 -6.88 -12.07
C SER A 19 7.16 -8.32 -12.58
N LYS A 20 7.60 -8.59 -13.81
CA LYS A 20 7.46 -9.93 -14.42
C LYS A 20 8.65 -10.84 -14.13
N TYR A 21 9.85 -10.28 -14.07
CA TYR A 21 11.09 -11.06 -14.01
C TYR A 21 11.93 -10.63 -12.81
N GLY A 22 12.22 -11.57 -11.92
CA GLY A 22 12.99 -11.31 -10.70
C GLY A 22 14.39 -10.76 -10.99
N GLY A 23 15.03 -11.21 -12.08
CA GLY A 23 16.34 -10.70 -12.49
C GLY A 23 16.29 -9.21 -12.86
N HIS A 24 15.28 -8.79 -13.60
CA HIS A 24 15.07 -7.39 -13.93
C HIS A 24 14.81 -6.55 -12.69
N PHE A 25 14.04 -7.08 -11.75
CA PHE A 25 13.79 -6.40 -10.48
C PHE A 25 15.10 -6.21 -9.69
N GLN A 26 15.92 -7.25 -9.60
CA GLN A 26 17.21 -7.15 -8.91
C GLN A 26 18.14 -6.14 -9.56
N ASP A 27 18.20 -6.13 -10.89
CA ASP A 27 19.02 -5.16 -11.64
C ASP A 27 18.56 -3.74 -11.38
N ARG A 28 17.23 -3.52 -11.33
CA ARG A 28 16.70 -2.20 -11.01
C ARG A 28 17.05 -1.76 -9.60
N LEU A 29 16.99 -2.69 -8.62
CA LEU A 29 17.40 -2.38 -7.25
C LEU A 29 18.87 -1.97 -7.18
N ARG A 30 19.75 -2.66 -7.91
CA ARG A 30 21.18 -2.30 -7.97
C ARG A 30 21.37 -0.91 -8.59
N ASP A 31 20.65 -0.62 -9.67
CA ASP A 31 20.71 0.68 -10.34
C ASP A 31 20.26 1.80 -9.40
N LEU A 32 19.15 1.62 -8.70
CA LEU A 32 18.65 2.59 -7.73
C LEU A 32 19.64 2.79 -6.58
N ASN A 33 20.23 1.70 -6.09
CA ASN A 33 21.21 1.77 -5.02
C ASN A 33 22.47 2.54 -5.46
N SER A 34 22.89 2.37 -6.71
CA SER A 34 24.04 3.11 -7.26
C SER A 34 23.78 4.61 -7.35
N LYS A 35 22.52 5.01 -7.44
CA LYS A 35 22.08 6.41 -7.44
C LYS A 35 21.71 6.91 -6.04
N GLU A 36 22.06 6.16 -5.03
CA GLU A 36 21.82 6.48 -3.61
C GLU A 36 20.32 6.56 -3.24
N PHE A 37 19.47 5.94 -4.04
CA PHE A 37 18.05 5.82 -3.70
C PHE A 37 17.85 4.66 -2.72
N LYS A 38 17.33 4.98 -1.54
CA LYS A 38 17.13 4.00 -0.47
C LYS A 38 15.80 3.27 -0.65
N THR A 39 15.75 2.33 -1.60
CA THR A 39 14.54 1.60 -1.98
C THR A 39 13.91 0.89 -0.80
N HIS A 40 14.70 0.26 0.09
CA HIS A 40 14.18 -0.45 1.25
C HIS A 40 13.40 0.47 2.19
N ARG A 41 13.87 1.70 2.39
CA ARG A 41 13.16 2.68 3.23
C ARG A 41 11.91 3.21 2.56
N ALA A 42 12.00 3.48 1.25
CA ALA A 42 10.85 3.94 0.47
C ALA A 42 9.73 2.90 0.46
N LEU A 43 10.07 1.62 0.28
CA LEU A 43 9.09 0.53 0.31
C LEU A 43 8.47 0.38 1.70
N THR A 44 9.27 0.43 2.76
CA THR A 44 8.76 0.36 4.13
C THR A 44 7.78 1.50 4.40
N ALA A 45 8.13 2.72 4.00
CA ALA A 45 7.25 3.88 4.17
C ALA A 45 5.96 3.73 3.36
N ALA A 46 6.05 3.27 2.12
CA ALA A 46 4.88 3.10 1.26
C ALA A 46 3.91 2.06 1.81
N LEU A 47 4.43 0.91 2.23
CA LEU A 47 3.61 -0.16 2.80
C LEU A 47 3.02 0.26 4.15
N GLY A 48 3.79 0.93 4.99
CA GLY A 48 3.33 1.45 6.26
C GLY A 48 2.22 2.47 6.08
N LEU A 49 2.39 3.43 5.18
CA LEU A 49 1.37 4.42 4.88
C LEU A 49 0.06 3.78 4.41
N CYS A 50 0.14 2.79 3.54
CA CYS A 50 -1.03 2.07 3.06
C CYS A 50 -1.75 1.34 4.19
N ALA A 51 -1.02 0.61 5.03
CA ALA A 51 -1.58 -0.16 6.14
C ALA A 51 -2.23 0.75 7.18
N GLU A 52 -1.55 1.81 7.61
CA GLU A 52 -2.06 2.74 8.63
C GLU A 52 -3.25 3.54 8.11
N SER A 53 -3.24 3.94 6.82
CA SER A 53 -4.38 4.60 6.21
C SER A 53 -5.60 3.68 6.17
N GLY A 54 -5.41 2.39 5.93
CA GLY A 54 -6.47 1.38 5.99
C GLY A 54 -7.06 1.26 7.38
N GLU A 55 -6.24 1.24 8.41
CA GLU A 55 -6.69 1.17 9.81
C GLU A 55 -7.50 2.41 10.19
N PHE A 56 -7.03 3.59 9.81
CA PHE A 56 -7.77 4.84 10.02
C PHE A 56 -9.13 4.80 9.32
N THR A 57 -9.14 4.41 8.05
CA THR A 57 -10.36 4.30 7.25
C THR A 57 -11.36 3.31 7.86
N GLU A 58 -10.87 2.20 8.40
CA GLU A 58 -11.72 1.19 9.03
C GLU A 58 -12.46 1.75 10.26
N ILE A 59 -11.80 2.56 11.06
CA ILE A 59 -12.43 3.20 12.22
C ILE A 59 -13.52 4.16 11.77
N ILE A 60 -13.25 4.99 10.77
CA ILE A 60 -14.23 5.93 10.20
C ILE A 60 -15.44 5.17 9.65
N LYS A 61 -15.19 4.10 8.89
CA LYS A 61 -16.25 3.25 8.33
C LYS A 61 -17.17 2.69 9.41
N LYS A 62 -16.59 2.21 10.49
CA LYS A 62 -17.38 1.64 11.61
C LYS A 62 -18.23 2.70 12.29
N ILE A 63 -17.73 3.90 12.47
CA ILE A 63 -18.47 5.00 13.07
C ILE A 63 -19.64 5.42 12.16
N VAL A 64 -19.35 5.65 10.86
CA VAL A 64 -20.31 6.22 9.92
C VAL A 64 -21.37 5.20 9.50
N PHE A 65 -20.96 3.97 9.20
CA PHE A 65 -21.85 3.00 8.57
C PHE A 65 -22.27 1.82 9.45
N GLN A 66 -21.59 1.59 10.57
CA GLN A 66 -21.85 0.41 11.39
C GLN A 66 -22.27 0.76 12.82
N GLY A 67 -22.62 2.03 13.06
CA GLY A 67 -23.17 2.47 14.34
C GLY A 67 -22.22 2.45 15.51
N LYS A 68 -20.92 2.42 15.28
CA LYS A 68 -19.93 2.50 16.37
C LYS A 68 -19.98 3.90 17.00
N PRO A 69 -20.06 4.02 18.34
CA PRO A 69 -20.25 5.32 18.94
C PRO A 69 -19.03 6.23 18.83
N VAL A 70 -19.29 7.53 18.75
CA VAL A 70 -18.25 8.54 18.85
C VAL A 70 -18.03 8.79 20.34
N ASN A 71 -17.04 8.12 20.91
CA ASN A 71 -16.66 8.24 22.31
C ASN A 71 -15.16 8.48 22.44
N GLN A 72 -14.69 8.71 23.66
CA GLN A 72 -13.28 9.03 23.89
C GLN A 72 -12.34 7.91 23.44
N GLU A 73 -12.74 6.65 23.63
CA GLU A 73 -11.93 5.50 23.21
C GLU A 73 -11.75 5.48 21.68
N ASN A 74 -12.84 5.62 20.94
CA ASN A 74 -12.78 5.59 19.47
C ASN A 74 -12.07 6.83 18.91
N LEU A 75 -12.25 7.99 19.53
CA LEU A 75 -11.50 9.20 19.16
C LEU A 75 -10.01 9.05 19.44
N PHE A 76 -9.65 8.38 20.55
CA PHE A 76 -8.25 8.08 20.85
C PHE A 76 -7.63 7.20 19.78
N HIS A 77 -8.34 6.13 19.35
CA HIS A 77 -7.86 5.25 18.29
C HIS A 77 -7.69 5.99 16.96
N LEU A 78 -8.63 6.88 16.61
CA LEU A 78 -8.52 7.70 15.40
C LEU A 78 -7.27 8.57 15.43
N LYS A 79 -7.03 9.23 16.55
CA LYS A 79 -5.85 10.09 16.71
C LYS A 79 -4.55 9.30 16.62
N ARG A 80 -4.53 8.11 17.21
CA ARG A 80 -3.36 7.24 17.16
C ARG A 80 -3.05 6.80 15.74
N GLU A 81 -4.06 6.35 14.99
CA GLU A 81 -3.87 5.90 13.61
C GLU A 81 -3.43 7.07 12.71
N LEU A 82 -3.98 8.26 12.92
CA LEU A 82 -3.53 9.45 12.18
C LEU A 82 -2.07 9.77 12.49
N GLY A 83 -1.68 9.67 13.76
CA GLY A 83 -0.28 9.87 14.16
C GLY A 83 0.65 8.84 13.49
N ASP A 84 0.23 7.59 13.43
CA ASP A 84 0.99 6.51 12.78
C ASP A 84 1.19 6.78 11.30
N ILE A 85 0.17 7.30 10.62
CA ILE A 85 0.26 7.69 9.19
C ILE A 85 1.30 8.80 9.01
N MET A 86 1.32 9.77 9.91
CA MET A 86 2.20 10.95 9.80
C MET A 86 3.62 10.69 10.29
N TRP A 87 3.80 9.59 11.01
CA TRP A 87 5.11 9.22 11.53
C TRP A 87 6.04 8.77 10.42
#